data_d7b90c6361d914f58cab7338b38607e0
#
_entry.id   d7b90c6361d914f58cab7338b38607e0
#
_cell.length_a   1.000
_cell.length_b   1.000
_cell.length_c   1.000
_cell.angle_alpha   90.00
_cell.angle_beta   90.00
_cell.angle_gamma   90.00
#
_symmetry.space_group_name_H-M   'P 1'
#
loop_
_entity.id
_entity.type
_entity.pdbx_description
1 polymer ?
#
loop_
_entity_poly.entity_id
_entity_poly.type
_entity_poly.pdbx_seq_one_letter_code
_entity_poly.pdbx_strand_id
1 'polypeptide(L)'
;MVETNNRRLPVGIQSFEKIRKEGYLYVDKTDIIWQLANTDKTYNYLSRPRRFGKSVLVDTLEAYFMGKKELFEGLKIMEMEKEWVKRPVIRLDMSQAGAGPETVRSYLDDAFHTLETVYGIVVRQDSSLAVRFKNIIEGAYSKTGQQVAILIDEYDSPLQHSWKTPQHEACTSIYREVFAILKADDKYEKFVFITGITKFTQISLFSVLNNLSNISFDPEYAAICGITKEEVLRDFKPEINKLAEYEGWTFDDAVAQLTAYYDGYHFSRRNMVDVFNPFSLINALADSDLRNYWASSGATSLLPKFVDDMEIKMKNFEECPIDSDTLETSDVTGGGAELFLYQSGYLTIKSYTEGIYMLGIPNHEVRKALYKIVLPALTMQSNAQVITTQNMLLYSLKLGNLPEAMKSLKALIADVPYSNKKLACMDMEERYRLILSTIFNAIGCRVEVEKMIATGRIDMVVETTHFIYVLELKLSNNGGIDAATEQIRTKQYTEPFKADKRKVVAIAIELDEKGKGLVDWKEV
;
A
#
# COMPACT_ATOMS: atom_id res chain seq x y z
N MET A 1 -22.55 12.58 -32.86
CA MET A 1 -22.19 13.56 -31.82
C MET A 1 -21.91 12.73 -30.57
N VAL A 2 -20.64 12.55 -30.24
CA VAL A 2 -20.25 11.91 -28.99
C VAL A 2 -20.57 12.91 -27.90
N GLU A 3 -21.55 12.63 -27.07
CA GLU A 3 -21.75 13.37 -25.82
C GLU A 3 -20.44 13.25 -25.03
N THR A 4 -19.62 14.29 -25.07
CA THR A 4 -18.54 14.50 -24.12
C THR A 4 -19.19 14.80 -22.79
N ASN A 5 -19.64 13.75 -22.11
CA ASN A 5 -20.07 13.81 -20.73
C ASN A 5 -18.82 14.24 -19.95
N ASN A 6 -18.78 15.51 -19.55
CA ASN A 6 -17.66 16.14 -18.84
C ASN A 6 -17.64 15.64 -17.41
N ARG A 7 -17.55 14.30 -17.27
CA ARG A 7 -17.57 13.57 -16.00
C ARG A 7 -16.29 13.87 -15.24
N ARG A 8 -16.39 14.36 -14.03
CA ARG A 8 -15.26 14.74 -13.20
C ARG A 8 -14.75 13.55 -12.38
N LEU A 9 -13.46 13.29 -12.43
CA LEU A 9 -12.81 12.33 -11.54
C LEU A 9 -12.47 13.00 -10.20
N PRO A 10 -12.67 12.33 -9.04
CA PRO A 10 -12.48 12.90 -7.72
C PRO A 10 -10.99 12.89 -7.28
N VAL A 11 -10.12 13.50 -8.09
CA VAL A 11 -8.68 13.57 -7.79
C VAL A 11 -8.45 14.36 -6.50
N GLY A 12 -7.93 13.67 -5.46
CA GLY A 12 -7.62 14.28 -4.17
C GLY A 12 -8.84 14.67 -3.32
N ILE A 13 -10.06 14.32 -3.72
CA ILE A 13 -11.29 14.64 -2.99
C ILE A 13 -11.62 13.49 -2.03
N GLN A 14 -11.77 13.82 -0.75
CA GLN A 14 -12.13 12.86 0.31
C GLN A 14 -13.57 13.06 0.82
N SER A 15 -14.20 14.19 0.55
CA SER A 15 -15.55 14.47 1.01
C SER A 15 -16.60 13.82 0.12
N PHE A 16 -17.36 12.89 0.67
CA PHE A 16 -18.51 12.25 0.02
C PHE A 16 -19.56 13.26 -0.40
N GLU A 17 -19.88 14.20 0.49
CA GLU A 17 -20.84 15.27 0.20
C GLU A 17 -20.41 16.11 -1.02
N LYS A 18 -19.12 16.48 -1.10
CA LYS A 18 -18.57 17.20 -2.25
C LYS A 18 -18.63 16.37 -3.52
N ILE A 19 -18.24 15.09 -3.45
CA ILE A 19 -18.29 14.16 -4.59
C ILE A 19 -19.71 14.11 -5.15
N ARG A 20 -20.73 13.96 -4.28
CA ARG A 20 -22.13 13.83 -4.70
C ARG A 20 -22.71 15.13 -5.20
N LYS A 21 -22.51 16.24 -4.50
CA LYS A 21 -23.09 17.55 -4.87
C LYS A 21 -22.50 18.15 -6.14
N GLU A 22 -21.21 17.93 -6.39
CA GLU A 22 -20.52 18.49 -7.55
C GLU A 22 -20.47 17.55 -8.76
N GLY A 23 -21.12 16.37 -8.66
CA GLY A 23 -21.25 15.40 -9.77
C GLY A 23 -19.95 14.71 -10.15
N TYR A 24 -19.03 14.50 -9.20
CA TYR A 24 -17.87 13.65 -9.42
C TYR A 24 -18.26 12.17 -9.48
N LEU A 25 -17.43 11.39 -10.16
CA LEU A 25 -17.58 9.94 -10.15
C LEU A 25 -17.43 9.39 -8.72
N TYR A 26 -18.41 8.63 -8.29
CA TYR A 26 -18.37 7.85 -7.06
C TYR A 26 -18.46 6.37 -7.40
N VAL A 27 -17.46 5.59 -7.04
CA VAL A 27 -17.51 4.12 -7.14
C VAL A 27 -18.38 3.61 -5.98
N ASP A 28 -19.57 3.13 -6.33
CA ASP A 28 -20.60 2.82 -5.35
C ASP A 28 -20.31 1.53 -4.56
N LYS A 29 -19.96 1.72 -3.28
CA LYS A 29 -19.75 0.69 -2.26
C LYS A 29 -20.84 0.71 -1.17
N THR A 30 -21.93 1.44 -1.40
CA THR A 30 -22.90 1.71 -0.36
C THR A 30 -23.68 0.49 0.10
N ASP A 31 -23.74 -0.57 -0.69
CA ASP A 31 -24.24 -1.89 -0.29
C ASP A 31 -23.40 -2.50 0.85
N ILE A 32 -22.06 -2.52 0.70
CA ILE A 32 -21.13 -3.03 1.72
C ILE A 32 -21.12 -2.10 2.94
N ILE A 33 -21.20 -0.77 2.72
CA ILE A 33 -21.28 0.23 3.80
C ILE A 33 -22.55 0.06 4.63
N TRP A 34 -23.68 -0.22 3.98
CA TRP A 34 -24.95 -0.47 4.68
C TRP A 34 -24.86 -1.76 5.53
N GLN A 35 -24.28 -2.84 4.99
CA GLN A 35 -24.05 -4.07 5.73
C GLN A 35 -23.18 -3.80 6.97
N LEU A 36 -22.09 -3.05 6.83
CA LEU A 36 -21.20 -2.68 7.94
C LEU A 36 -21.93 -1.84 9.00
N ALA A 37 -22.71 -0.84 8.60
CA ALA A 37 -23.43 0.06 9.49
C ALA A 37 -24.58 -0.64 10.25
N ASN A 38 -25.09 -1.76 9.71
CA ASN A 38 -26.19 -2.54 10.27
C ASN A 38 -25.77 -3.91 10.82
N THR A 39 -24.47 -4.17 10.98
CA THR A 39 -23.95 -5.37 11.64
C THR A 39 -24.36 -5.40 13.13
N ASP A 40 -24.42 -6.60 13.72
CA ASP A 40 -24.62 -6.79 15.16
C ASP A 40 -23.39 -6.40 16.02
N LYS A 41 -22.27 -6.08 15.37
CA LYS A 41 -21.02 -5.70 16.02
C LYS A 41 -20.94 -4.19 16.18
N THR A 42 -21.00 -3.70 17.42
CA THR A 42 -20.92 -2.25 17.71
C THR A 42 -19.54 -1.69 17.36
N TYR A 43 -18.45 -2.40 17.68
CA TYR A 43 -17.08 -1.90 17.54
C TYR A 43 -16.38 -2.56 16.36
N ASN A 44 -15.97 -1.76 15.39
CA ASN A 44 -15.37 -2.23 14.15
C ASN A 44 -14.03 -1.53 13.90
N TYR A 45 -13.02 -2.31 13.53
CA TYR A 45 -11.68 -1.82 13.15
C TYR A 45 -11.34 -2.23 11.73
N LEU A 46 -10.94 -1.25 10.90
CA LEU A 46 -10.48 -1.47 9.54
C LEU A 46 -9.08 -0.89 9.33
N SER A 47 -8.14 -1.75 9.00
CA SER A 47 -6.82 -1.35 8.50
C SER A 47 -6.77 -1.48 6.98
N ARG A 48 -6.30 -0.42 6.32
CA ARG A 48 -5.97 -0.41 4.88
C ARG A 48 -4.77 0.50 4.66
N PRO A 49 -3.94 0.24 3.65
CA PRO A 49 -2.82 1.11 3.32
C PRO A 49 -3.25 2.56 3.07
N ARG A 50 -2.29 3.48 3.03
CA ARG A 50 -2.55 4.88 2.66
C ARG A 50 -3.14 4.95 1.25
N ARG A 51 -4.05 5.91 1.04
CA ARG A 51 -4.67 6.21 -0.28
C ARG A 51 -5.66 5.16 -0.80
N PHE A 52 -6.19 4.30 0.06
CA PHE A 52 -7.21 3.30 -0.27
C PHE A 52 -8.65 3.78 -0.13
N GLY A 53 -8.90 5.04 0.19
CA GLY A 53 -10.26 5.59 0.30
C GLY A 53 -10.89 5.45 1.69
N LYS A 54 -10.11 5.18 2.76
CA LYS A 54 -10.62 5.10 4.15
C LYS A 54 -11.39 6.34 4.57
N SER A 55 -10.86 7.53 4.32
CA SER A 55 -11.50 8.79 4.71
C SER A 55 -12.81 9.06 3.94
N VAL A 56 -12.90 8.62 2.66
CA VAL A 56 -14.17 8.65 1.90
C VAL A 56 -15.18 7.70 2.52
N LEU A 57 -14.77 6.51 2.95
CA LEU A 57 -15.63 5.56 3.67
C LEU A 57 -16.14 6.17 4.98
N VAL A 58 -15.26 6.79 5.78
CA VAL A 58 -15.65 7.47 7.04
C VAL A 58 -16.64 8.62 6.76
N ASP A 59 -16.40 9.43 5.73
CA ASP A 59 -17.28 10.53 5.34
C ASP A 59 -18.64 10.02 4.84
N THR A 60 -18.67 8.88 4.14
CA THR A 60 -19.92 8.22 3.70
C THR A 60 -20.70 7.66 4.89
N LEU A 61 -20.03 7.02 5.86
CA LEU A 61 -20.64 6.55 7.11
C LEU A 61 -21.21 7.72 7.94
N GLU A 62 -20.48 8.84 8.03
CA GLU A 62 -20.95 10.05 8.69
C GLU A 62 -22.24 10.57 8.04
N ALA A 63 -22.24 10.71 6.71
CA ALA A 63 -23.43 11.15 5.97
C ALA A 63 -24.62 10.21 6.18
N TYR A 64 -24.39 8.89 6.20
CA TYR A 64 -25.41 7.88 6.47
C TYR A 64 -26.02 8.04 7.86
N PHE A 65 -25.18 8.05 8.91
CA PHE A 65 -25.69 8.19 10.29
C PHE A 65 -26.29 9.57 10.57
N MET A 66 -25.88 10.62 9.87
CA MET A 66 -26.53 11.93 9.91
C MET A 66 -27.88 11.96 9.19
N GLY A 67 -28.28 10.88 8.51
CA GLY A 67 -29.54 10.78 7.78
C GLY A 67 -29.62 11.68 6.53
N LYS A 68 -28.48 11.98 5.88
CA LYS A 68 -28.40 12.81 4.66
C LYS A 68 -28.80 12.02 3.41
N LYS A 69 -30.05 11.55 3.39
CA LYS A 69 -30.58 10.66 2.34
C LYS A 69 -30.36 11.19 0.92
N GLU A 70 -30.45 12.50 0.74
CA GLU A 70 -30.30 13.17 -0.56
C GLU A 70 -28.93 12.94 -1.22
N LEU A 71 -27.88 12.67 -0.42
CA LEU A 71 -26.55 12.37 -0.94
C LEU A 71 -26.44 10.94 -1.53
N PHE A 72 -27.36 10.07 -1.16
CA PHE A 72 -27.37 8.67 -1.56
C PHE A 72 -28.29 8.36 -2.74
N GLU A 73 -29.01 9.34 -3.26
CA GLU A 73 -29.92 9.15 -4.40
C GLU A 73 -29.19 8.48 -5.59
N GLY A 74 -29.79 7.43 -6.13
CA GLY A 74 -29.24 6.65 -7.23
C GLY A 74 -28.10 5.67 -6.85
N LEU A 75 -27.77 5.52 -5.56
CA LEU A 75 -26.81 4.54 -5.06
C LEU A 75 -27.54 3.29 -4.53
N LYS A 76 -26.84 2.15 -4.48
CA LYS A 76 -27.37 0.83 -4.09
C LYS A 76 -28.05 0.83 -2.71
N ILE A 77 -27.54 1.59 -1.76
CA ILE A 77 -28.10 1.69 -0.40
C ILE A 77 -29.57 2.13 -0.39
N MET A 78 -30.04 2.86 -1.43
CA MET A 78 -31.44 3.30 -1.51
C MET A 78 -32.44 2.16 -1.64
N GLU A 79 -31.98 1.01 -2.14
CA GLU A 79 -32.81 -0.19 -2.23
C GLU A 79 -32.86 -0.95 -0.89
N MET A 80 -31.84 -0.78 -0.05
CA MET A 80 -31.63 -1.51 1.20
C MET A 80 -32.16 -0.73 2.42
N GLU A 81 -31.82 0.55 2.53
CA GLU A 81 -32.19 1.40 3.66
C GLU A 81 -33.59 1.98 3.49
N LYS A 82 -34.44 1.80 4.50
CA LYS A 82 -35.85 2.27 4.47
C LYS A 82 -36.13 3.37 5.50
N GLU A 83 -35.40 3.39 6.61
CA GLU A 83 -35.77 4.24 7.75
C GLU A 83 -34.99 5.56 7.81
N TRP A 84 -33.75 5.60 7.32
CA TRP A 84 -32.87 6.78 7.32
C TRP A 84 -32.83 7.51 8.67
N VAL A 85 -32.60 6.75 9.74
CA VAL A 85 -32.59 7.27 11.11
C VAL A 85 -31.44 8.26 11.29
N LYS A 86 -31.77 9.49 11.64
CA LYS A 86 -30.78 10.51 11.98
C LYS A 86 -30.21 10.27 13.37
N ARG A 87 -28.91 10.04 13.46
CA ARG A 87 -28.17 9.81 14.71
C ARG A 87 -27.15 10.92 14.97
N PRO A 88 -26.81 11.21 16.23
CA PRO A 88 -25.65 12.04 16.53
C PRO A 88 -24.37 11.32 16.10
N VAL A 89 -23.47 12.08 15.47
CA VAL A 89 -22.16 11.57 15.03
C VAL A 89 -21.05 12.30 15.76
N ILE A 90 -20.11 11.54 16.32
CA ILE A 90 -18.85 12.03 16.87
C ILE A 90 -17.74 11.58 15.92
N ARG A 91 -17.12 12.54 15.23
CA ARG A 91 -16.02 12.26 14.30
C ARG A 91 -14.72 12.85 14.83
N LEU A 92 -13.68 12.03 14.87
CA LEU A 92 -12.30 12.41 15.19
C LEU A 92 -11.38 12.04 14.03
N ASP A 93 -10.67 13.01 13.45
CA ASP A 93 -9.65 12.81 12.44
C ASP A 93 -8.27 12.98 13.09
N MET A 94 -7.67 11.89 13.53
CA MET A 94 -6.41 11.90 14.26
C MET A 94 -5.20 12.28 13.41
N SER A 95 -5.34 12.39 12.09
CA SER A 95 -4.27 12.91 11.22
C SER A 95 -3.91 14.37 11.54
N GLN A 96 -4.85 15.11 12.12
CA GLN A 96 -4.71 16.51 12.50
C GLN A 96 -4.07 16.70 13.88
N ALA A 97 -3.92 15.64 14.66
CA ALA A 97 -3.49 15.71 16.05
C ALA A 97 -1.97 15.94 16.24
N GLY A 98 -1.19 15.99 15.15
CA GLY A 98 0.25 16.23 15.19
C GLY A 98 1.06 15.04 15.71
N ALA A 99 2.32 15.28 16.11
CA ALA A 99 3.31 14.24 16.39
C ALA A 99 3.69 14.09 17.87
N GLY A 100 3.24 14.99 18.75
CA GLY A 100 3.61 15.00 20.16
C GLY A 100 2.42 14.96 21.12
N PRO A 101 2.63 14.61 22.40
CA PRO A 101 1.56 14.46 23.36
C PRO A 101 0.77 15.76 23.58
N GLU A 102 1.43 16.91 23.54
CA GLU A 102 0.78 18.20 23.74
C GLU A 102 -0.11 18.58 22.56
N THR A 103 0.35 18.31 21.33
CA THR A 103 -0.45 18.56 20.11
C THR A 103 -1.65 17.63 20.04
N VAL A 104 -1.49 16.36 20.46
CA VAL A 104 -2.61 15.41 20.58
C VAL A 104 -3.63 15.89 21.60
N ARG A 105 -3.20 16.36 22.77
CA ARG A 105 -4.10 16.92 23.79
C ARG A 105 -4.83 18.16 23.29
N SER A 106 -4.12 19.08 22.66
CA SER A 106 -4.71 20.32 22.11
C SER A 106 -5.75 20.02 21.06
N TYR A 107 -5.45 19.09 20.11
CA TYR A 107 -6.42 18.68 19.11
C TYR A 107 -7.69 18.08 19.71
N LEU A 108 -7.55 17.16 20.68
CA LEU A 108 -8.70 16.53 21.36
C LEU A 108 -9.48 17.55 22.17
N ASP A 109 -8.80 18.51 22.82
CA ASP A 109 -9.42 19.59 23.57
C ASP A 109 -10.31 20.46 22.66
N ASP A 110 -9.77 20.89 21.52
CA ASP A 110 -10.51 21.69 20.52
C ASP A 110 -11.69 20.92 19.90
N ALA A 111 -11.46 19.65 19.55
CA ALA A 111 -12.51 18.77 18.99
C ALA A 111 -13.65 18.56 20.00
N PHE A 112 -13.32 18.31 21.27
CA PHE A 112 -14.30 18.11 22.32
C PHE A 112 -15.04 19.41 22.64
N HIS A 113 -14.36 20.55 22.69
CA HIS A 113 -15.01 21.85 22.85
C HIS A 113 -16.05 22.13 21.76
N THR A 114 -15.72 21.80 20.53
CA THR A 114 -16.66 21.92 19.40
C THR A 114 -17.90 21.04 19.59
N LEU A 115 -17.70 19.77 19.96
CA LEU A 115 -18.80 18.82 20.20
C LEU A 115 -19.65 19.22 21.42
N GLU A 116 -19.03 19.68 22.49
CA GLU A 116 -19.69 20.20 23.68
C GLU A 116 -20.63 21.37 23.32
N THR A 117 -20.15 22.27 22.47
CA THR A 117 -20.95 23.39 21.96
C THR A 117 -22.14 22.89 21.12
N VAL A 118 -21.91 21.96 20.20
CA VAL A 118 -22.96 21.38 19.34
C VAL A 118 -24.05 20.69 20.16
N TYR A 119 -23.67 19.95 21.19
CA TYR A 119 -24.62 19.21 22.03
C TYR A 119 -25.09 19.99 23.26
N GLY A 120 -24.57 21.19 23.52
CA GLY A 120 -24.97 22.06 24.63
C GLY A 120 -24.52 21.51 25.99
N ILE A 121 -23.35 20.92 26.05
CA ILE A 121 -22.82 20.27 27.25
C ILE A 121 -22.03 21.28 28.06
N VAL A 122 -22.35 21.39 29.35
CA VAL A 122 -21.63 22.25 30.30
C VAL A 122 -20.49 21.44 30.93
N VAL A 123 -19.25 21.85 30.66
CA VAL A 123 -18.05 21.20 31.16
C VAL A 123 -17.53 21.89 32.41
N ARG A 124 -17.09 21.12 33.40
CA ARG A 124 -16.32 21.66 34.52
C ARG A 124 -14.90 21.97 34.07
N GLN A 125 -14.35 23.09 34.53
CA GLN A 125 -13.06 23.63 34.09
C GLN A 125 -11.86 22.68 34.25
N ASP A 126 -11.94 21.72 35.20
CA ASP A 126 -10.86 20.75 35.51
C ASP A 126 -11.18 19.32 35.05
N SER A 127 -12.14 19.14 34.10
CA SER A 127 -12.48 17.81 33.63
C SER A 127 -11.38 17.23 32.74
N SER A 128 -10.99 15.98 32.98
CA SER A 128 -10.07 15.26 32.09
C SER A 128 -10.68 15.00 30.70
N LEU A 129 -9.85 14.74 29.69
CA LEU A 129 -10.33 14.41 28.33
C LEU A 129 -11.28 13.21 28.33
N ALA A 130 -11.00 12.19 29.16
CA ALA A 130 -11.88 11.04 29.32
C ALA A 130 -13.27 11.41 29.82
N VAL A 131 -13.35 12.24 30.87
CA VAL A 131 -14.64 12.70 31.42
C VAL A 131 -15.39 13.56 30.40
N ARG A 132 -14.70 14.40 29.67
CA ARG A 132 -15.32 15.23 28.61
C ARG A 132 -15.88 14.36 27.50
N PHE A 133 -15.10 13.37 27.03
CA PHE A 133 -15.55 12.46 25.97
C PHE A 133 -16.78 11.65 26.40
N LYS A 134 -16.78 11.14 27.63
CA LYS A 134 -17.97 10.51 28.23
C LYS A 134 -19.18 11.44 28.22
N ASN A 135 -19.02 12.65 28.74
CA ASN A 135 -20.12 13.62 28.80
C ASN A 135 -20.65 13.98 27.39
N ILE A 136 -19.79 14.00 26.37
CA ILE A 136 -20.18 14.23 24.98
C ILE A 136 -21.07 13.08 24.48
N ILE A 137 -20.69 11.82 24.71
CA ILE A 137 -21.48 10.65 24.31
C ILE A 137 -22.84 10.65 25.00
N GLU A 138 -22.86 10.77 26.33
CA GLU A 138 -24.09 10.79 27.14
C GLU A 138 -24.99 12.01 26.80
N GLY A 139 -24.38 13.18 26.60
CA GLY A 139 -25.09 14.41 26.25
C GLY A 139 -25.69 14.39 24.84
N ALA A 140 -24.96 13.84 23.87
CA ALA A 140 -25.46 13.66 22.52
C ALA A 140 -26.67 12.70 22.48
N TYR A 141 -26.58 11.59 23.21
CA TYR A 141 -27.72 10.66 23.40
C TYR A 141 -28.91 11.35 24.09
N SER A 142 -28.67 12.04 25.18
CA SER A 142 -29.73 12.71 25.96
C SER A 142 -30.46 13.78 25.14
N LYS A 143 -29.72 14.52 24.31
CA LYS A 143 -30.27 15.57 23.45
C LYS A 143 -31.12 15.03 22.30
N THR A 144 -30.72 13.88 21.73
CA THR A 144 -31.33 13.37 20.49
C THR A 144 -32.29 12.19 20.71
N GLY A 145 -32.17 11.49 21.86
CA GLY A 145 -32.84 10.21 22.11
C GLY A 145 -32.33 9.06 21.24
N GLN A 146 -31.23 9.27 20.50
CA GLN A 146 -30.65 8.29 19.58
C GLN A 146 -29.24 7.91 20.01
N GLN A 147 -28.92 6.61 19.90
CA GLN A 147 -27.56 6.13 20.13
C GLN A 147 -26.58 6.78 19.15
N VAL A 148 -25.37 7.04 19.63
CA VAL A 148 -24.30 7.78 18.94
C VAL A 148 -23.55 6.88 17.96
N ALA A 149 -23.20 7.40 16.78
CA ALA A 149 -22.17 6.81 15.93
C ALA A 149 -20.84 7.54 16.16
N ILE A 150 -19.78 6.77 16.43
CA ILE A 150 -18.43 7.28 16.71
C ILE A 150 -17.50 6.84 15.59
N LEU A 151 -16.87 7.79 14.92
CA LEU A 151 -16.01 7.56 13.75
C LEU A 151 -14.63 8.15 14.03
N ILE A 152 -13.61 7.29 14.09
CA ILE A 152 -12.22 7.67 14.38
C ILE A 152 -11.37 7.33 13.15
N ASP A 153 -10.98 8.37 12.39
CA ASP A 153 -10.14 8.21 11.21
C ASP A 153 -8.66 8.41 11.54
N GLU A 154 -7.80 7.67 10.85
CA GLU A 154 -6.33 7.69 10.98
C GLU A 154 -5.85 7.67 12.45
N TYR A 155 -6.47 6.80 13.29
CA TYR A 155 -6.22 6.73 14.72
C TYR A 155 -4.75 6.59 15.07
N ASP A 156 -3.98 5.92 14.24
CA ASP A 156 -2.57 5.58 14.44
C ASP A 156 -1.59 6.67 13.99
N SER A 157 -2.07 7.76 13.39
CA SER A 157 -1.22 8.82 12.83
C SER A 157 -0.26 9.44 13.87
N PRO A 158 -0.68 9.93 15.05
CA PRO A 158 0.23 10.47 16.07
C PRO A 158 1.20 9.42 16.62
N LEU A 159 0.78 8.16 16.66
CA LEU A 159 1.59 7.06 17.18
C LEU A 159 2.69 6.65 16.21
N GLN A 160 2.39 6.65 14.92
CA GLN A 160 3.40 6.47 13.86
C GLN A 160 4.45 7.57 13.87
N HIS A 161 4.04 8.82 14.09
CA HIS A 161 4.95 9.95 14.13
C HIS A 161 5.84 9.95 15.38
N SER A 162 5.28 9.58 16.54
CA SER A 162 6.01 9.48 17.80
C SER A 162 6.83 8.20 17.96
N TRP A 163 6.63 7.20 17.10
CA TRP A 163 7.28 5.89 17.25
C TRP A 163 8.80 6.00 17.26
N LYS A 164 9.43 5.22 18.18
CA LYS A 164 10.87 5.24 18.48
C LYS A 164 11.38 6.62 18.96
N THR A 165 10.49 7.47 19.44
CA THR A 165 10.87 8.72 20.13
C THR A 165 10.54 8.63 21.62
N PRO A 166 11.17 9.44 22.47
CA PRO A 166 10.83 9.51 23.91
C PRO A 166 9.38 9.91 24.20
N GLN A 167 8.67 10.48 23.23
CA GLN A 167 7.30 10.97 23.37
C GLN A 167 6.24 9.87 23.15
N HIS A 168 6.63 8.70 22.63
CA HIS A 168 5.68 7.65 22.23
C HIS A 168 4.80 7.18 23.38
N GLU A 169 5.38 6.90 24.55
CA GLU A 169 4.61 6.44 25.70
C GLU A 169 3.64 7.52 26.24
N ALA A 170 4.02 8.78 26.19
CA ALA A 170 3.14 9.88 26.57
C ALA A 170 1.93 10.01 25.61
N CYS A 171 2.16 9.88 24.28
CA CYS A 171 1.06 9.80 23.31
C CYS A 171 0.15 8.62 23.55
N THR A 172 0.72 7.43 23.76
CA THR A 172 -0.02 6.20 24.06
C THR A 172 -0.88 6.33 25.32
N SER A 173 -0.38 7.00 26.37
CA SER A 173 -1.12 7.24 27.61
C SER A 173 -2.38 8.08 27.39
N ILE A 174 -2.33 9.10 26.51
CA ILE A 174 -3.51 9.90 26.14
C ILE A 174 -4.58 9.04 25.47
N TYR A 175 -4.17 8.15 24.57
CA TYR A 175 -5.09 7.22 23.91
C TYR A 175 -5.77 6.28 24.91
N ARG A 176 -5.01 5.73 25.86
CA ARG A 176 -5.57 4.89 26.94
C ARG A 176 -6.58 5.65 27.77
N GLU A 177 -6.28 6.89 28.13
CA GLU A 177 -7.16 7.75 28.91
C GLU A 177 -8.50 7.98 28.19
N VAL A 178 -8.45 8.40 26.92
CA VAL A 178 -9.64 8.84 26.18
C VAL A 178 -10.48 7.68 25.68
N PHE A 179 -9.87 6.68 25.04
CA PHE A 179 -10.62 5.62 24.38
C PHE A 179 -11.07 4.47 25.30
N ALA A 180 -10.59 4.44 26.56
CA ALA A 180 -11.13 3.52 27.56
C ALA A 180 -12.64 3.73 27.83
N ILE A 181 -13.13 4.93 27.56
CA ILE A 181 -14.55 5.30 27.77
C ILE A 181 -15.48 4.53 26.83
N LEU A 182 -15.07 4.22 25.60
CA LEU A 182 -15.89 3.53 24.61
C LEU A 182 -16.47 2.20 25.11
N LYS A 183 -15.77 1.47 25.98
CA LYS A 183 -16.29 0.24 26.57
C LYS A 183 -17.28 0.47 27.73
N ALA A 184 -17.13 1.59 28.41
CA ALA A 184 -17.93 1.87 29.61
C ALA A 184 -19.34 2.41 29.26
N ASP A 185 -19.50 2.98 28.08
CA ASP A 185 -20.69 3.69 27.65
C ASP A 185 -21.44 3.00 26.48
N ASP A 186 -21.26 1.68 26.32
CA ASP A 186 -21.82 0.86 25.24
C ASP A 186 -23.34 1.01 25.02
N LYS A 187 -24.09 1.24 26.08
CA LYS A 187 -25.55 1.48 26.02
C LYS A 187 -25.95 2.72 25.23
N TYR A 188 -25.05 3.68 25.08
CA TYR A 188 -25.26 4.93 24.35
C TYR A 188 -24.72 4.89 22.91
N GLU A 189 -23.99 3.84 22.56
CA GLU A 189 -23.29 3.71 21.29
C GLU A 189 -24.05 2.76 20.35
N LYS A 190 -24.32 3.21 19.13
CA LYS A 190 -24.87 2.37 18.05
C LYS A 190 -23.77 1.71 17.24
N PHE A 191 -22.74 2.49 16.97
CA PHE A 191 -21.69 2.08 16.03
C PHE A 191 -20.39 2.83 16.34
N VAL A 192 -19.31 2.10 16.45
CA VAL A 192 -17.95 2.64 16.61
C VAL A 192 -17.10 2.10 15.47
N PHE A 193 -16.52 2.99 14.69
CA PHE A 193 -15.65 2.64 13.58
C PHE A 193 -14.30 3.32 13.72
N ILE A 194 -13.25 2.52 13.76
CA ILE A 194 -11.87 2.96 13.91
C ILE A 194 -11.11 2.55 12.67
N THR A 195 -10.42 3.49 12.03
CA THR A 195 -9.60 3.16 10.88
C THR A 195 -8.20 3.74 10.99
N GLY A 196 -7.25 3.03 10.39
CA GLY A 196 -5.84 3.39 10.34
C GLY A 196 -5.07 2.58 9.30
N ILE A 197 -3.76 2.61 9.41
CA ILE A 197 -2.83 1.85 8.57
C ILE A 197 -2.26 0.70 9.39
N THR A 198 -1.71 1.02 10.57
CA THR A 198 -1.01 0.10 11.44
C THR A 198 -1.85 -0.27 12.66
N LYS A 199 -1.70 -1.50 13.14
CA LYS A 199 -2.31 -1.95 14.38
C LYS A 199 -1.30 -1.79 15.51
N PHE A 200 -1.60 -0.92 16.48
CA PHE A 200 -0.83 -0.76 17.71
C PHE A 200 -1.55 -1.44 18.87
N THR A 201 -1.27 -2.72 19.11
CA THR A 201 -1.94 -3.51 20.17
C THR A 201 -1.47 -3.16 21.57
N GLN A 202 -0.25 -2.61 21.73
CA GLN A 202 0.25 -2.13 23.02
C GLN A 202 -0.51 -0.91 23.54
N ILE A 203 -1.27 -0.25 22.69
CA ILE A 203 -2.26 0.72 23.12
C ILE A 203 -3.43 -0.07 23.67
N SER A 204 -3.83 0.25 24.88
CA SER A 204 -4.97 -0.37 25.55
C SER A 204 -6.29 -0.29 24.78
N LEU A 205 -6.34 0.40 23.64
CA LEU A 205 -7.50 0.43 22.76
C LEU A 205 -7.95 -1.01 22.39
N PHE A 206 -7.03 -1.87 21.94
CA PHE A 206 -7.33 -3.27 21.59
C PHE A 206 -7.44 -4.20 22.79
N SER A 207 -6.80 -3.87 23.92
CA SER A 207 -6.93 -4.61 25.16
C SER A 207 -8.13 -4.17 26.00
N VAL A 208 -8.53 -2.91 25.91
CA VAL A 208 -9.73 -2.38 26.58
C VAL A 208 -10.98 -2.73 25.77
N LEU A 209 -10.96 -2.56 24.46
CA LEU A 209 -12.04 -2.97 23.53
C LEU A 209 -11.85 -4.43 23.12
N ASN A 210 -11.94 -5.36 24.06
CA ASN A 210 -11.83 -6.80 23.78
C ASN A 210 -12.95 -7.35 22.86
N ASN A 211 -13.98 -6.56 22.61
CA ASN A 211 -15.08 -6.79 21.67
C ASN A 211 -14.88 -6.09 20.32
N LEU A 212 -13.71 -5.48 20.07
CA LEU A 212 -13.40 -4.84 18.80
C LEU A 212 -13.25 -5.88 17.68
N SER A 213 -14.16 -5.84 16.73
CA SER A 213 -14.14 -6.69 15.54
C SER A 213 -13.11 -6.17 14.53
N ASN A 214 -12.05 -6.91 14.30
CA ASN A 214 -11.11 -6.61 13.22
C ASN A 214 -11.68 -7.11 11.89
N ILE A 215 -12.28 -6.22 11.11
CA ILE A 215 -12.87 -6.52 9.81
C ILE A 215 -11.85 -6.44 8.65
N SER A 216 -10.58 -6.18 8.94
CA SER A 216 -9.54 -6.00 7.91
C SER A 216 -9.32 -7.24 7.04
N PHE A 217 -9.54 -8.44 7.61
CA PHE A 217 -9.38 -9.72 6.93
C PHE A 217 -10.71 -10.42 6.61
N ASP A 218 -11.83 -9.77 6.95
CA ASP A 218 -13.17 -10.32 6.74
C ASP A 218 -13.49 -10.34 5.23
N PRO A 219 -13.93 -11.50 4.68
CA PRO A 219 -14.25 -11.63 3.26
C PRO A 219 -15.40 -10.73 2.79
N GLU A 220 -16.33 -10.36 3.66
CA GLU A 220 -17.45 -9.48 3.32
C GLU A 220 -16.98 -8.04 3.07
N TYR A 221 -15.87 -7.62 3.72
CA TYR A 221 -15.30 -6.28 3.61
C TYR A 221 -13.99 -6.23 2.79
N ALA A 222 -13.64 -7.29 2.07
CA ALA A 222 -12.40 -7.34 1.29
C ALA A 222 -12.31 -6.22 0.26
N ALA A 223 -13.43 -5.84 -0.37
CA ALA A 223 -13.52 -4.79 -1.38
C ALA A 223 -14.15 -3.47 -0.89
N ILE A 224 -14.35 -3.28 0.42
CA ILE A 224 -14.96 -2.05 0.97
C ILE A 224 -14.13 -0.79 0.66
N CYS A 225 -12.81 -0.95 0.63
CA CYS A 225 -11.84 0.04 0.15
C CYS A 225 -11.10 -0.55 -1.05
N GLY A 226 -10.65 0.32 -1.96
CA GLY A 226 -10.11 -0.10 -3.24
C GLY A 226 -11.17 -0.12 -4.34
N ILE A 227 -10.78 -0.41 -5.57
CA ILE A 227 -11.67 -0.49 -6.73
C ILE A 227 -11.43 -1.83 -7.40
N THR A 228 -12.48 -2.64 -7.57
CA THR A 228 -12.35 -3.95 -8.23
C THR A 228 -12.24 -3.80 -9.75
N LYS A 229 -11.76 -4.82 -10.43
CA LYS A 229 -11.63 -4.81 -11.90
C LYS A 229 -12.99 -4.62 -12.59
N GLU A 230 -14.05 -5.24 -12.06
CA GLU A 230 -15.41 -5.09 -12.57
C GLU A 230 -15.88 -3.63 -12.46
N GLU A 231 -15.59 -2.97 -11.34
CA GLU A 231 -15.91 -1.56 -11.12
C GLU A 231 -15.09 -0.67 -12.06
N VAL A 232 -13.82 -0.97 -12.28
CA VAL A 232 -12.98 -0.25 -13.26
C VAL A 232 -13.59 -0.32 -14.66
N LEU A 233 -13.95 -1.51 -15.11
CA LEU A 233 -14.53 -1.71 -16.44
C LEU A 233 -15.93 -1.08 -16.59
N ARG A 234 -16.73 -1.07 -15.51
CA ARG A 234 -18.07 -0.47 -15.50
C ARG A 234 -17.99 1.06 -15.45
N ASP A 235 -17.19 1.60 -14.55
CA ASP A 235 -17.27 3.01 -14.16
C ASP A 235 -16.26 3.90 -14.88
N PHE A 236 -15.15 3.38 -15.42
CA PHE A 236 -14.07 4.18 -16.01
C PHE A 236 -13.82 3.91 -17.51
N LYS A 237 -14.77 3.28 -18.19
CA LYS A 237 -14.62 2.95 -19.61
C LYS A 237 -14.26 4.14 -20.52
N PRO A 238 -14.85 5.35 -20.35
CA PRO A 238 -14.47 6.52 -21.16
C PRO A 238 -13.01 6.95 -20.95
N GLU A 239 -12.55 6.95 -19.70
CA GLU A 239 -11.21 7.36 -19.32
C GLU A 239 -10.16 6.34 -19.80
N ILE A 240 -10.50 5.04 -19.73
CA ILE A 240 -9.63 3.96 -20.27
C ILE A 240 -9.49 4.10 -21.80
N ASN A 241 -10.59 4.38 -22.52
CA ASN A 241 -10.51 4.63 -23.96
C ASN A 241 -9.63 5.82 -24.30
N LYS A 242 -9.73 6.92 -23.53
CA LYS A 242 -8.89 8.10 -23.71
C LYS A 242 -7.42 7.80 -23.49
N LEU A 243 -7.08 7.03 -22.43
CA LEU A 243 -5.72 6.56 -22.17
C LEU A 243 -5.21 5.68 -23.33
N ALA A 244 -6.03 4.74 -23.80
CA ALA A 244 -5.68 3.85 -24.91
C ALA A 244 -5.40 4.63 -26.20
N GLU A 245 -6.24 5.63 -26.53
CA GLU A 245 -6.04 6.51 -27.68
C GLU A 245 -4.73 7.32 -27.58
N TYR A 246 -4.45 7.89 -26.40
CA TYR A 246 -3.25 8.69 -26.15
C TYR A 246 -1.96 7.87 -26.28
N GLU A 247 -1.96 6.64 -25.77
CA GLU A 247 -0.81 5.73 -25.79
C GLU A 247 -0.71 4.89 -27.08
N GLY A 248 -1.71 4.94 -27.97
CA GLY A 248 -1.79 4.10 -29.16
C GLY A 248 -2.05 2.61 -28.84
N TRP A 249 -2.71 2.32 -27.75
CA TRP A 249 -3.06 0.97 -27.30
C TRP A 249 -4.48 0.57 -27.70
N THR A 250 -4.76 -0.72 -27.64
CA THR A 250 -6.14 -1.21 -27.60
C THR A 250 -6.74 -0.98 -26.21
N PHE A 251 -8.06 -1.05 -26.09
CA PHE A 251 -8.73 -0.98 -24.78
C PHE A 251 -8.22 -2.08 -23.82
N ASP A 252 -8.07 -3.29 -24.33
CA ASP A 252 -7.61 -4.44 -23.52
C ASP A 252 -6.14 -4.28 -23.10
N ASP A 253 -5.28 -3.71 -23.95
CA ASP A 253 -3.90 -3.36 -23.58
C ASP A 253 -3.88 -2.31 -22.45
N ALA A 254 -4.71 -1.25 -22.57
CA ALA A 254 -4.81 -0.23 -21.53
C ALA A 254 -5.28 -0.81 -20.19
N VAL A 255 -6.29 -1.69 -20.20
CA VAL A 255 -6.74 -2.41 -19.00
C VAL A 255 -5.62 -3.29 -18.43
N ALA A 256 -4.88 -4.02 -19.28
CA ALA A 256 -3.77 -4.86 -18.85
C ALA A 256 -2.65 -4.03 -18.20
N GLN A 257 -2.32 -2.86 -18.77
CA GLN A 257 -1.31 -1.95 -18.21
C GLN A 257 -1.76 -1.35 -16.87
N LEU A 258 -3.00 -0.86 -16.77
CA LEU A 258 -3.57 -0.37 -15.51
C LEU A 258 -3.55 -1.45 -14.43
N THR A 259 -3.93 -2.69 -14.78
CA THR A 259 -3.88 -3.84 -13.87
C THR A 259 -2.44 -4.09 -13.39
N ALA A 260 -1.47 -4.17 -14.29
CA ALA A 260 -0.08 -4.41 -13.94
C ALA A 260 0.52 -3.30 -13.04
N TYR A 261 0.07 -2.05 -13.21
CA TYR A 261 0.61 -0.90 -12.49
C TYR A 261 -0.04 -0.67 -11.13
N TYR A 262 -1.37 -0.86 -10.97
CA TYR A 262 -2.10 -0.33 -9.81
C TYR A 262 -3.00 -1.34 -9.10
N ASP A 263 -3.21 -2.54 -9.67
CA ASP A 263 -4.03 -3.62 -9.12
C ASP A 263 -3.23 -4.55 -8.18
N GLY A 264 -3.80 -5.67 -7.82
CA GLY A 264 -3.14 -6.81 -7.18
C GLY A 264 -3.08 -6.74 -5.66
N TYR A 265 -3.86 -5.87 -5.01
CA TYR A 265 -4.00 -5.91 -3.56
C TYR A 265 -5.11 -6.88 -3.13
N HIS A 266 -4.80 -7.72 -2.16
CA HIS A 266 -5.74 -8.65 -1.51
C HIS A 266 -5.74 -8.45 0.00
N PHE A 267 -6.91 -8.49 0.60
CA PHE A 267 -7.08 -8.24 2.04
C PHE A 267 -7.71 -9.41 2.80
N SER A 268 -8.18 -10.47 2.14
CA SER A 268 -8.79 -11.62 2.79
C SER A 268 -8.35 -12.93 2.15
N ARG A 269 -8.03 -13.94 2.98
CA ARG A 269 -7.69 -15.30 2.51
C ARG A 269 -8.87 -16.07 1.95
N ARG A 270 -10.10 -15.69 2.32
CA ARG A 270 -11.33 -16.36 1.90
C ARG A 270 -11.97 -15.71 0.67
N ASN A 271 -11.65 -14.45 0.44
CA ASN A 271 -12.11 -13.70 -0.72
C ASN A 271 -10.91 -12.98 -1.33
N MET A 272 -10.26 -13.67 -2.28
CA MET A 272 -9.06 -13.18 -2.97
C MET A 272 -9.41 -12.24 -4.14
N VAL A 273 -10.33 -11.30 -3.88
CA VAL A 273 -10.66 -10.26 -4.86
C VAL A 273 -9.50 -9.27 -4.98
N ASP A 274 -9.06 -9.05 -6.22
CA ASP A 274 -8.10 -8.01 -6.54
C ASP A 274 -8.74 -6.62 -6.44
N VAL A 275 -8.02 -5.69 -5.85
CA VAL A 275 -8.44 -4.29 -5.83
C VAL A 275 -7.29 -3.37 -6.23
N PHE A 276 -7.62 -2.40 -7.07
CA PHE A 276 -6.75 -1.29 -7.44
C PHE A 276 -6.59 -0.31 -6.29
N ASN A 277 -5.42 0.31 -6.21
CA ASN A 277 -5.26 1.52 -5.40
C ASN A 277 -6.07 2.67 -6.02
N PRO A 278 -7.10 3.20 -5.34
CA PRO A 278 -7.99 4.22 -5.93
C PRO A 278 -7.26 5.50 -6.31
N PHE A 279 -6.32 5.94 -5.47
CA PHE A 279 -5.58 7.18 -5.70
C PHE A 279 -4.74 7.09 -6.98
N SER A 280 -3.97 6.01 -7.14
CA SER A 280 -3.12 5.83 -8.31
C SER A 280 -3.93 5.65 -9.58
N LEU A 281 -4.98 4.82 -9.54
CA LEU A 281 -5.86 4.59 -10.68
C LEU A 281 -6.55 5.87 -11.15
N ILE A 282 -7.17 6.62 -10.22
CA ILE A 282 -7.91 7.85 -10.56
C ILE A 282 -6.97 8.92 -11.15
N ASN A 283 -5.77 9.09 -10.57
CA ASN A 283 -4.78 10.03 -11.12
C ASN A 283 -4.29 9.60 -12.51
N ALA A 284 -3.98 8.32 -12.72
CA ALA A 284 -3.54 7.81 -14.01
C ALA A 284 -4.58 8.02 -15.11
N LEU A 285 -5.85 7.79 -14.80
CA LEU A 285 -6.96 8.01 -15.72
C LEU A 285 -7.23 9.50 -15.96
N ALA A 286 -7.07 10.36 -14.94
CA ALA A 286 -7.22 11.80 -15.07
C ALA A 286 -6.11 12.40 -15.96
N ASP A 287 -4.86 12.00 -15.73
CA ASP A 287 -3.69 12.49 -16.47
C ASP A 287 -3.52 11.78 -17.83
N SER A 288 -4.20 10.65 -18.05
CA SER A 288 -3.96 9.71 -19.17
C SER A 288 -2.48 9.29 -19.26
N ASP A 289 -1.86 8.95 -18.12
CA ASP A 289 -0.45 8.60 -18.01
C ASP A 289 -0.20 7.62 -16.86
N LEU A 290 0.74 6.68 -17.03
CA LEU A 290 1.11 5.68 -16.02
C LEU A 290 2.36 6.14 -15.25
N ARG A 291 2.16 6.65 -14.04
CA ARG A 291 3.23 7.15 -13.14
C ARG A 291 3.17 6.52 -11.75
N ASN A 292 4.19 6.79 -10.94
CA ASN A 292 4.23 6.40 -9.53
C ASN A 292 3.51 7.44 -8.66
N TYR A 293 2.18 7.44 -8.64
CA TYR A 293 1.36 8.38 -7.87
C TYR A 293 1.40 8.08 -6.37
N TRP A 294 1.31 6.80 -5.99
CA TRP A 294 1.30 6.39 -4.59
C TRP A 294 2.56 6.80 -3.83
N ALA A 295 3.73 6.54 -4.41
CA ALA A 295 5.01 6.91 -3.81
C ALA A 295 5.16 8.42 -3.64
N SER A 296 4.68 9.23 -4.61
CA SER A 296 4.74 10.70 -4.56
C SER A 296 3.77 11.31 -3.53
N SER A 297 2.79 10.55 -3.07
CA SER A 297 1.77 11.02 -2.11
C SER A 297 2.22 11.04 -0.64
N GLY A 298 3.50 10.78 -0.34
CA GLY A 298 4.01 10.66 1.03
C GLY A 298 3.69 9.33 1.72
N ALA A 299 3.09 8.36 0.99
CA ALA A 299 2.79 7.03 1.52
C ALA A 299 4.05 6.29 2.02
N THR A 300 5.21 6.65 1.48
CA THR A 300 6.50 6.00 1.74
C THR A 300 7.28 6.59 2.92
N SER A 301 6.75 7.60 3.62
CA SER A 301 7.51 8.39 4.62
C SER A 301 7.99 7.60 5.84
N LEU A 302 7.36 6.48 6.16
CA LEU A 302 7.72 5.64 7.32
C LEU A 302 8.79 4.59 6.98
N LEU A 303 8.82 4.09 5.74
CA LEU A 303 9.70 2.99 5.36
C LEU A 303 11.19 3.27 5.59
N PRO A 304 11.74 4.47 5.32
CA PRO A 304 13.15 4.75 5.58
C PRO A 304 13.58 4.50 7.04
N LYS A 305 12.68 4.71 8.02
CA LYS A 305 12.94 4.45 9.44
C LYS A 305 13.13 2.95 9.76
N PHE A 306 12.61 2.06 8.91
CA PHE A 306 12.70 0.60 9.04
C PHE A 306 13.80 0.00 8.19
N VAL A 307 14.17 0.63 7.07
CA VAL A 307 15.20 0.15 6.15
C VAL A 307 16.59 0.17 6.81
N ASP A 308 16.80 1.02 7.80
CA ASP A 308 18.03 1.02 8.60
C ASP A 308 18.17 -0.24 9.49
N ASP A 309 17.06 -0.92 9.81
CA ASP A 309 17.11 -2.28 10.34
C ASP A 309 17.52 -3.22 9.20
N MET A 310 18.73 -3.80 9.30
CA MET A 310 19.41 -4.58 8.26
C MET A 310 18.60 -5.77 7.70
N GLU A 311 17.48 -6.15 8.33
CA GLU A 311 16.63 -7.26 7.90
C GLU A 311 15.82 -6.95 6.64
N ILE A 312 15.43 -5.70 6.39
CA ILE A 312 14.66 -5.32 5.19
C ILE A 312 15.55 -5.31 3.94
N LYS A 313 16.86 -5.01 4.08
CA LYS A 313 17.79 -4.80 2.96
C LYS A 313 18.04 -6.06 2.10
N MET A 314 17.72 -7.23 2.63
CA MET A 314 18.19 -8.49 2.11
C MET A 314 17.08 -9.53 1.84
N LYS A 315 15.80 -9.13 1.87
CA LYS A 315 14.68 -10.07 1.71
C LYS A 315 14.24 -10.21 0.25
N ASN A 316 13.78 -11.41 -0.08
CA ASN A 316 12.97 -11.61 -1.28
C ASN A 316 11.56 -11.09 -1.00
N PHE A 317 11.22 -9.92 -1.51
CA PHE A 317 9.90 -9.30 -1.30
C PHE A 317 8.79 -9.92 -2.18
N GLU A 318 9.12 -10.84 -3.08
CA GLU A 318 8.14 -11.52 -3.91
C GLU A 318 7.48 -12.70 -3.19
N GLU A 319 8.18 -13.27 -2.19
CA GLU A 319 7.74 -14.43 -1.42
C GLU A 319 8.14 -14.27 0.05
N CYS A 320 7.27 -13.64 0.83
CA CYS A 320 7.48 -13.40 2.25
C CYS A 320 6.47 -14.22 3.06
N PRO A 321 6.86 -15.38 3.63
CA PRO A 321 5.97 -16.15 4.48
C PRO A 321 5.79 -15.47 5.84
N ILE A 322 4.55 -15.44 6.34
CA ILE A 322 4.18 -14.97 7.67
C ILE A 322 3.05 -15.84 8.23
N ASP A 323 3.12 -16.20 9.49
CA ASP A 323 2.04 -16.95 10.12
C ASP A 323 0.79 -16.11 10.34
N SER A 324 -0.39 -16.76 10.34
CA SER A 324 -1.67 -16.06 10.43
C SER A 324 -1.85 -15.31 11.76
N ASP A 325 -1.33 -15.84 12.86
CA ASP A 325 -1.47 -15.19 14.16
C ASP A 325 -0.65 -13.89 14.18
N THR A 326 0.56 -13.91 13.66
CA THR A 326 1.38 -12.69 13.51
C THR A 326 0.70 -11.67 12.62
N LEU A 327 0.20 -12.06 11.43
CA LEU A 327 -0.41 -11.11 10.50
C LEU A 327 -1.72 -10.51 11.01
N GLU A 328 -2.61 -11.34 11.59
CA GLU A 328 -3.97 -10.93 11.97
C GLU A 328 -4.04 -10.31 13.38
N THR A 329 -3.15 -10.72 14.31
CA THR A 329 -3.26 -10.34 15.71
C THR A 329 -2.13 -9.45 16.24
N SER A 330 -0.90 -9.61 15.73
CA SER A 330 0.25 -8.85 16.22
C SER A 330 0.20 -7.37 15.86
N ASP A 331 0.90 -6.59 16.66
CA ASP A 331 1.15 -5.20 16.33
C ASP A 331 2.46 -5.04 15.54
N VAL A 332 2.61 -3.86 14.99
CA VAL A 332 3.78 -3.49 14.20
C VAL A 332 5.10 -3.54 15.00
N THR A 333 5.05 -3.54 16.33
CA THR A 333 6.25 -3.59 17.19
C THR A 333 6.75 -5.02 17.39
N GLY A 334 5.89 -6.02 17.31
CA GLY A 334 6.19 -7.43 17.53
C GLY A 334 6.22 -8.30 16.26
N GLY A 335 5.61 -7.85 15.17
CA GLY A 335 5.38 -8.68 13.97
C GLY A 335 6.47 -8.62 12.90
N GLY A 336 7.59 -7.92 13.14
CA GLY A 336 8.70 -7.85 12.20
C GLY A 336 8.45 -6.96 10.96
N ALA A 337 9.40 -7.02 10.03
CA ALA A 337 9.39 -6.18 8.84
C ALA A 337 8.24 -6.53 7.87
N GLU A 338 7.88 -7.80 7.75
CA GLU A 338 6.82 -8.28 6.85
C GLU A 338 5.47 -7.71 7.23
N LEU A 339 5.13 -7.72 8.53
CA LEU A 339 3.89 -7.14 9.03
C LEU A 339 3.83 -5.64 8.74
N PHE A 340 4.93 -4.92 9.00
CA PHE A 340 5.00 -3.49 8.70
C PHE A 340 4.83 -3.21 7.20
N LEU A 341 5.51 -3.96 6.35
CA LEU A 341 5.42 -3.81 4.88
C LEU A 341 4.01 -4.13 4.37
N TYR A 342 3.33 -5.13 4.94
CA TYR A 342 1.94 -5.44 4.61
C TYR A 342 1.00 -4.30 5.04
N GLN A 343 1.05 -3.87 6.29
CA GLN A 343 0.16 -2.82 6.80
C GLN A 343 0.38 -1.48 6.09
N SER A 344 1.62 -1.14 5.75
CA SER A 344 1.94 0.06 4.99
C SER A 344 1.66 -0.04 3.48
N GLY A 345 1.32 -1.22 2.96
CA GLY A 345 0.91 -1.44 1.57
C GLY A 345 2.03 -1.74 0.59
N TYR A 346 3.23 -2.08 1.06
CA TYR A 346 4.31 -2.55 0.20
C TYR A 346 4.17 -4.03 -0.16
N LEU A 347 3.56 -4.80 0.73
CA LEU A 347 3.22 -6.20 0.49
C LEU A 347 1.69 -6.40 0.56
N THR A 348 1.24 -7.46 -0.06
CA THR A 348 -0.15 -7.91 -0.06
C THR A 348 -0.21 -9.43 0.06
N ILE A 349 -1.37 -9.98 0.39
CA ILE A 349 -1.59 -11.42 0.43
C ILE A 349 -1.55 -11.96 -1.01
N LYS A 350 -0.70 -12.96 -1.29
CA LYS A 350 -0.64 -13.68 -2.57
C LYS A 350 -1.29 -15.06 -2.49
N SER A 351 -1.13 -15.73 -1.35
CA SER A 351 -1.78 -17.02 -1.10
C SER A 351 -1.86 -17.30 0.41
N TYR A 352 -2.61 -18.33 0.76
CA TYR A 352 -2.70 -18.83 2.14
C TYR A 352 -2.73 -20.35 2.13
N THR A 353 -1.91 -20.98 2.95
CA THR A 353 -1.83 -22.44 3.09
C THR A 353 -1.54 -22.80 4.54
N GLU A 354 -2.41 -23.61 5.15
CA GLU A 354 -2.20 -24.24 6.47
C GLU A 354 -1.68 -23.30 7.58
N GLY A 355 -2.25 -22.11 7.71
CA GLY A 355 -1.87 -21.16 8.76
C GLY A 355 -0.78 -20.17 8.35
N ILE A 356 -0.23 -20.27 7.13
CA ILE A 356 0.81 -19.39 6.60
C ILE A 356 0.27 -18.57 5.44
N TYR A 357 0.40 -17.25 5.54
CA TYR A 357 0.23 -16.34 4.42
C TYR A 357 1.53 -16.21 3.64
N MET A 358 1.44 -16.25 2.33
CA MET A 358 2.50 -15.82 1.46
C MET A 358 2.23 -14.39 1.04
N LEU A 359 3.08 -13.46 1.44
CA LEU A 359 3.01 -12.06 1.03
C LEU A 359 3.93 -11.82 -0.16
N GLY A 360 3.58 -10.82 -0.98
CA GLY A 360 4.39 -10.37 -2.11
C GLY A 360 4.04 -8.96 -2.54
N ILE A 361 4.86 -8.37 -3.40
CA ILE A 361 4.64 -7.02 -3.91
C ILE A 361 3.35 -7.00 -4.76
N PRO A 362 2.42 -6.05 -4.55
CA PRO A 362 1.14 -6.05 -5.27
C PRO A 362 1.31 -5.78 -6.78
N ASN A 363 2.10 -4.78 -7.17
CA ASN A 363 2.15 -4.27 -8.54
C ASN A 363 3.46 -3.53 -8.87
N HIS A 364 3.56 -3.04 -10.11
CA HIS A 364 4.75 -2.35 -10.62
C HIS A 364 5.03 -1.02 -9.92
N GLU A 365 4.00 -0.24 -9.57
CA GLU A 365 4.16 1.04 -8.89
C GLU A 365 4.85 0.85 -7.53
N VAL A 366 4.33 -0.09 -6.74
CA VAL A 366 4.84 -0.38 -5.40
C VAL A 366 6.23 -1.01 -5.46
N ARG A 367 6.46 -1.91 -6.43
CA ARG A 367 7.78 -2.50 -6.67
C ARG A 367 8.83 -1.42 -6.84
N LYS A 368 8.60 -0.51 -7.77
CA LYS A 368 9.51 0.61 -8.03
C LYS A 368 9.70 1.51 -6.82
N ALA A 369 8.63 1.77 -6.05
CA ALA A 369 8.69 2.58 -4.84
C ALA A 369 9.55 1.92 -3.74
N LEU A 370 9.35 0.61 -3.50
CA LEU A 370 10.08 -0.15 -2.51
C LEU A 370 11.58 -0.21 -2.83
N TYR A 371 11.92 -0.63 -4.03
CA TYR A 371 13.33 -0.79 -4.42
C TYR A 371 14.07 0.53 -4.55
N LYS A 372 13.40 1.65 -4.86
CA LYS A 372 14.01 2.98 -4.79
C LYS A 372 14.47 3.38 -3.37
N ILE A 373 13.84 2.84 -2.34
CA ILE A 373 14.22 3.08 -0.95
C ILE A 373 15.30 2.09 -0.50
N VAL A 374 15.17 0.83 -0.91
CA VAL A 374 16.10 -0.25 -0.53
C VAL A 374 17.48 -0.08 -1.17
N LEU A 375 17.55 0.32 -2.44
CA LEU A 375 18.82 0.37 -3.17
C LEU A 375 19.84 1.38 -2.60
N PRO A 376 19.49 2.63 -2.25
CA PRO A 376 20.45 3.54 -1.59
C PRO A 376 20.98 2.98 -0.26
N ALA A 377 20.15 2.27 0.49
CA ALA A 377 20.57 1.61 1.72
C ALA A 377 21.53 0.43 1.50
N LEU A 378 21.50 -0.19 0.31
CA LEU A 378 22.45 -1.23 -0.08
C LEU A 378 23.78 -0.67 -0.58
N THR A 379 23.76 0.46 -1.33
CA THR A 379 24.94 1.01 -2.02
C THR A 379 25.76 2.00 -1.23
N MET A 380 25.29 2.48 -0.08
CA MET A 380 25.95 3.55 0.73
C MET A 380 26.28 4.84 -0.04
N GLN A 381 25.71 5.03 -1.23
CA GLN A 381 25.91 6.25 -2.03
C GLN A 381 24.93 7.35 -1.68
N SER A 382 25.30 8.60 -2.08
CA SER A 382 24.33 9.70 -2.05
C SER A 382 23.17 9.43 -3.02
N ASN A 383 21.94 9.70 -2.59
CA ASN A 383 20.73 9.47 -3.40
C ASN A 383 20.80 10.10 -4.81
N ALA A 384 21.46 11.27 -4.97
CA ALA A 384 21.52 11.96 -6.26
C ALA A 384 22.38 11.22 -7.30
N GLN A 385 23.51 10.66 -6.89
CA GLN A 385 24.45 9.96 -7.79
C GLN A 385 23.88 8.61 -8.23
N VAL A 386 23.28 7.87 -7.29
CA VAL A 386 22.59 6.61 -7.56
C VAL A 386 21.44 6.82 -8.55
N ILE A 387 20.62 7.86 -8.36
CA ILE A 387 19.48 8.16 -9.24
C ILE A 387 19.95 8.47 -10.67
N THR A 388 21.02 9.22 -10.84
CA THR A 388 21.55 9.54 -12.16
C THR A 388 22.02 8.27 -12.89
N THR A 389 22.78 7.41 -12.22
CA THR A 389 23.28 6.16 -12.81
C THR A 389 22.13 5.17 -13.10
N GLN A 390 21.12 5.11 -12.25
CA GLN A 390 19.90 4.34 -12.49
C GLN A 390 19.14 4.79 -13.73
N ASN A 391 18.97 6.10 -13.90
CA ASN A 391 18.29 6.66 -15.06
C ASN A 391 19.06 6.38 -16.37
N MET A 392 20.39 6.45 -16.33
CA MET A 392 21.24 6.09 -17.46
C MET A 392 21.13 4.61 -17.82
N LEU A 393 21.12 3.73 -16.80
CA LEU A 393 20.92 2.28 -17.00
C LEU A 393 19.57 2.00 -17.68
N LEU A 394 18.47 2.55 -17.11
CA LEU A 394 17.12 2.35 -17.69
C LEU A 394 17.03 2.88 -19.13
N TYR A 395 17.56 4.08 -19.37
CA TYR A 395 17.54 4.68 -20.71
C TYR A 395 18.30 3.83 -21.73
N SER A 396 19.49 3.35 -21.35
CA SER A 396 20.32 2.50 -22.20
C SER A 396 19.65 1.15 -22.49
N LEU A 397 19.00 0.52 -21.49
CA LEU A 397 18.25 -0.72 -21.69
C LEU A 397 17.03 -0.52 -22.60
N LYS A 398 16.30 0.59 -22.47
CA LYS A 398 15.16 0.89 -23.35
C LYS A 398 15.57 1.11 -24.81
N LEU A 399 16.79 1.59 -25.07
CA LEU A 399 17.35 1.78 -26.40
C LEU A 399 18.15 0.57 -26.94
N GLY A 400 18.38 -0.45 -26.11
CA GLY A 400 19.22 -1.57 -26.49
C GLY A 400 20.73 -1.25 -26.54
N ASN A 401 21.16 -0.16 -25.90
CA ASN A 401 22.56 0.24 -25.84
C ASN A 401 23.28 -0.51 -24.70
N LEU A 402 23.72 -1.73 -24.98
CA LEU A 402 24.35 -2.62 -23.99
C LEU A 402 25.66 -2.05 -23.40
N PRO A 403 26.61 -1.46 -24.17
CA PRO A 403 27.83 -0.94 -23.61
C PRO A 403 27.61 0.09 -22.49
N GLU A 404 26.71 1.07 -22.71
CA GLU A 404 26.38 2.07 -21.68
C GLU A 404 25.54 1.49 -20.55
N ALA A 405 24.66 0.50 -20.82
CA ALA A 405 23.90 -0.21 -19.80
C ALA A 405 24.85 -0.97 -18.86
N MET A 406 25.79 -1.74 -19.40
CA MET A 406 26.76 -2.51 -18.60
C MET A 406 27.75 -1.62 -17.84
N LYS A 407 28.14 -0.49 -18.38
CA LYS A 407 28.94 0.52 -17.69
C LYS A 407 28.22 1.09 -16.46
N SER A 408 26.94 1.45 -16.63
CA SER A 408 26.11 1.92 -15.52
C SER A 408 25.87 0.83 -14.47
N LEU A 409 25.62 -0.41 -14.92
CA LEU A 409 25.43 -1.55 -14.04
C LEU A 409 26.69 -1.86 -13.24
N LYS A 410 27.88 -1.85 -13.87
CA LYS A 410 29.17 -2.02 -13.21
C LYS A 410 29.40 -0.97 -12.12
N ALA A 411 29.08 0.29 -12.37
CA ALA A 411 29.17 1.37 -11.39
C ALA A 411 28.26 1.11 -10.18
N LEU A 412 26.98 0.74 -10.41
CA LEU A 412 26.04 0.45 -9.33
C LEU A 412 26.43 -0.76 -8.47
N ILE A 413 27.01 -1.80 -9.07
CA ILE A 413 27.45 -3.00 -8.34
C ILE A 413 28.70 -2.68 -7.52
N ALA A 414 29.65 -1.91 -8.07
CA ALA A 414 30.92 -1.59 -7.41
C ALA A 414 30.73 -0.81 -6.09
N ASP A 415 29.61 -0.15 -5.94
CA ASP A 415 29.27 0.64 -4.77
C ASP A 415 28.60 -0.14 -3.64
N VAL A 416 28.35 -1.43 -3.82
CA VAL A 416 27.81 -2.29 -2.75
C VAL A 416 28.93 -2.72 -1.81
N PRO A 417 28.91 -2.30 -0.52
CA PRO A 417 30.02 -2.56 0.40
C PRO A 417 30.29 -4.05 0.63
N TYR A 418 31.55 -4.45 0.53
CA TYR A 418 32.01 -5.79 0.86
C TYR A 418 31.73 -6.18 2.34
N SER A 419 31.73 -5.19 3.24
CA SER A 419 31.64 -5.40 4.70
C SER A 419 30.24 -5.65 5.23
N ASN A 420 29.24 -5.80 4.38
CA ASN A 420 27.89 -6.14 4.84
C ASN A 420 27.87 -7.59 5.38
N LYS A 421 27.90 -7.74 6.72
CA LYS A 421 28.05 -9.02 7.42
C LYS A 421 26.98 -10.06 7.05
N LYS A 422 25.79 -9.63 6.66
CA LYS A 422 24.70 -10.53 6.23
C LYS A 422 24.88 -11.02 4.79
N LEU A 423 25.45 -10.19 3.91
CA LEU A 423 25.87 -10.62 2.57
C LEU A 423 27.04 -11.62 2.63
N ALA A 424 27.86 -11.53 3.67
CA ALA A 424 28.99 -12.43 3.85
C ALA A 424 28.61 -13.90 4.14
N CYS A 425 27.37 -14.15 4.56
CA CYS A 425 26.86 -15.51 4.82
C CYS A 425 26.19 -16.16 3.59
N MET A 426 25.97 -15.39 2.50
CA MET A 426 25.37 -15.90 1.27
C MET A 426 26.45 -16.42 0.30
N ASP A 427 26.08 -17.40 -0.51
CA ASP A 427 26.86 -17.76 -1.68
C ASP A 427 27.05 -16.53 -2.60
N MET A 428 28.25 -16.40 -3.19
CA MET A 428 28.58 -15.18 -3.93
C MET A 428 27.70 -14.99 -5.17
N GLU A 429 27.30 -16.07 -5.82
CA GLU A 429 26.41 -16.03 -6.97
C GLU A 429 24.99 -15.57 -6.60
N GLU A 430 24.47 -16.09 -5.48
CA GLU A 430 23.18 -15.68 -4.89
C GLU A 430 23.22 -14.19 -4.48
N ARG A 431 24.33 -13.76 -3.88
CA ARG A 431 24.54 -12.34 -3.52
C ARG A 431 24.46 -11.43 -4.75
N TYR A 432 25.11 -11.77 -5.84
CA TYR A 432 25.05 -10.97 -7.07
C TYR A 432 23.65 -10.99 -7.70
N ARG A 433 22.96 -12.14 -7.70
CA ARG A 433 21.58 -12.22 -8.15
C ARG A 433 20.67 -11.25 -7.39
N LEU A 434 20.80 -11.21 -6.06
CA LEU A 434 20.04 -10.30 -5.22
C LEU A 434 20.36 -8.83 -5.54
N ILE A 435 21.64 -8.47 -5.67
CA ILE A 435 22.05 -7.09 -6.01
C ILE A 435 21.49 -6.68 -7.37
N LEU A 436 21.67 -7.51 -8.39
CA LEU A 436 21.22 -7.24 -9.75
C LEU A 436 19.70 -7.11 -9.83
N SER A 437 18.96 -8.06 -9.21
CA SER A 437 17.51 -7.99 -9.16
C SER A 437 17.02 -6.72 -8.46
N THR A 438 17.66 -6.31 -7.38
CA THR A 438 17.36 -5.07 -6.67
C THR A 438 17.58 -3.84 -7.56
N ILE A 439 18.70 -3.79 -8.29
CA ILE A 439 19.01 -2.69 -9.22
C ILE A 439 17.95 -2.61 -10.33
N PHE A 440 17.66 -3.72 -11.02
CA PHE A 440 16.70 -3.72 -12.12
C PHE A 440 15.26 -3.41 -11.67
N ASN A 441 14.84 -3.91 -10.52
CA ASN A 441 13.55 -3.55 -9.93
C ASN A 441 13.47 -2.07 -9.55
N ALA A 442 14.54 -1.50 -8.97
CA ALA A 442 14.60 -0.08 -8.57
C ALA A 442 14.45 0.87 -9.77
N ILE A 443 14.97 0.50 -10.94
CA ILE A 443 14.79 1.29 -12.17
C ILE A 443 13.43 1.04 -12.85
N GLY A 444 12.64 0.08 -12.34
CA GLY A 444 11.27 -0.19 -12.82
C GLY A 444 11.19 -1.19 -13.97
N CYS A 445 12.20 -2.02 -14.17
CA CYS A 445 12.11 -3.19 -15.04
C CYS A 445 11.31 -4.30 -14.33
N ARG A 446 10.61 -5.12 -15.11
CA ARG A 446 10.12 -6.40 -14.61
C ARG A 446 11.27 -7.39 -14.56
N VAL A 447 11.46 -8.04 -13.43
CA VAL A 447 12.56 -8.98 -13.21
C VAL A 447 12.01 -10.32 -12.76
N GLU A 448 12.44 -11.39 -13.40
CA GLU A 448 12.19 -12.75 -12.96
C GLU A 448 13.53 -13.43 -12.71
N VAL A 449 13.74 -13.88 -11.47
CA VAL A 449 14.99 -14.54 -11.03
C VAL A 449 14.75 -16.04 -11.02
N GLU A 450 15.78 -16.82 -11.42
CA GLU A 450 15.75 -18.27 -11.45
C GLU A 450 14.57 -18.87 -12.24
N LYS A 451 14.27 -18.28 -13.40
CA LYS A 451 13.15 -18.71 -14.25
C LYS A 451 13.33 -20.14 -14.74
N MET A 452 12.43 -21.03 -14.32
CA MET A 452 12.40 -22.42 -14.79
C MET A 452 11.87 -22.50 -16.21
N ILE A 453 12.58 -23.19 -17.08
CA ILE A 453 12.19 -23.50 -18.45
C ILE A 453 12.41 -25.00 -18.74
N ALA A 454 11.90 -25.50 -19.86
CA ALA A 454 11.98 -26.92 -20.19
C ALA A 454 13.43 -27.47 -20.27
N THR A 455 14.40 -26.62 -20.61
CA THR A 455 15.81 -27.00 -20.80
C THR A 455 16.71 -26.67 -19.62
N GLY A 456 16.19 -25.99 -18.59
CA GLY A 456 16.96 -25.62 -17.40
C GLY A 456 16.38 -24.44 -16.65
N ARG A 457 17.26 -23.67 -16.00
CA ARG A 457 16.91 -22.50 -15.19
C ARG A 457 17.75 -21.32 -15.65
N ILE A 458 17.08 -20.23 -16.01
CA ILE A 458 17.71 -18.94 -16.38
C ILE A 458 17.97 -18.17 -15.09
N ASP A 459 19.17 -17.62 -14.90
CA ASP A 459 19.50 -16.89 -13.68
C ASP A 459 18.63 -15.62 -13.53
N MET A 460 18.43 -14.86 -14.61
CA MET A 460 17.60 -13.67 -14.56
C MET A 460 17.02 -13.28 -15.93
N VAL A 461 15.76 -12.89 -15.95
CA VAL A 461 15.10 -12.26 -17.11
C VAL A 461 14.71 -10.84 -16.73
N VAL A 462 15.12 -9.86 -17.54
CA VAL A 462 14.83 -8.43 -17.34
C VAL A 462 14.03 -7.91 -18.52
N GLU A 463 12.83 -7.42 -18.28
CA GLU A 463 11.92 -6.97 -19.32
C GLU A 463 11.78 -5.44 -19.34
N THR A 464 11.87 -4.86 -20.52
CA THR A 464 11.56 -3.46 -20.81
C THR A 464 10.42 -3.37 -21.82
N THR A 465 10.03 -2.17 -22.22
CA THR A 465 8.96 -1.97 -23.21
C THR A 465 9.29 -2.60 -24.58
N HIS A 466 10.57 -2.63 -24.97
CA HIS A 466 10.98 -3.06 -26.31
C HIS A 466 11.94 -4.24 -26.33
N PHE A 467 12.47 -4.62 -25.17
CA PHE A 467 13.49 -5.67 -25.06
C PHE A 467 13.18 -6.65 -23.93
N ILE A 468 13.58 -7.89 -24.15
CA ILE A 468 13.70 -8.94 -23.12
C ILE A 468 15.17 -9.30 -23.03
N TYR A 469 15.78 -9.06 -21.88
CA TYR A 469 17.17 -9.42 -21.59
C TYR A 469 17.22 -10.72 -20.80
N VAL A 470 17.91 -11.72 -21.33
CA VAL A 470 18.12 -13.02 -20.70
C VAL A 470 19.55 -13.05 -20.19
N LEU A 471 19.72 -13.06 -18.87
CA LEU A 471 21.03 -12.97 -18.21
C LEU A 471 21.44 -14.33 -17.63
N GLU A 472 22.67 -14.74 -17.89
CA GLU A 472 23.34 -15.85 -17.22
C GLU A 472 24.58 -15.33 -16.50
N LEU A 473 24.71 -15.71 -15.22
CA LEU A 473 25.72 -15.19 -14.31
C LEU A 473 26.72 -16.29 -13.97
N LYS A 474 28.02 -16.04 -14.10
CA LYS A 474 29.06 -16.94 -13.64
C LYS A 474 30.16 -16.20 -12.89
N LEU A 475 30.67 -16.82 -11.85
CA LEU A 475 31.86 -16.30 -11.17
C LEU A 475 33.11 -16.60 -12.00
N SER A 476 34.13 -15.74 -11.89
CA SER A 476 35.43 -15.96 -12.58
C SER A 476 36.08 -17.31 -12.27
N ASN A 477 35.93 -17.78 -11.03
CA ASN A 477 36.44 -19.10 -10.61
C ASN A 477 35.54 -20.29 -11.01
N ASN A 478 34.35 -20.02 -11.59
CA ASN A 478 33.36 -21.03 -12.03
C ASN A 478 33.20 -20.99 -13.56
N GLY A 479 34.28 -20.83 -14.30
CA GLY A 479 34.30 -20.82 -15.75
C GLY A 479 33.97 -19.49 -16.44
N GLY A 480 33.61 -18.45 -15.67
CA GLY A 480 33.48 -17.08 -16.13
C GLY A 480 32.58 -16.89 -17.37
N ILE A 481 33.00 -15.98 -18.25
CA ILE A 481 32.23 -15.58 -19.44
C ILE A 481 32.00 -16.72 -20.45
N ASP A 482 32.97 -17.64 -20.57
CA ASP A 482 32.87 -18.73 -21.53
C ASP A 482 31.83 -19.76 -21.06
N ALA A 483 31.79 -20.12 -19.78
CA ALA A 483 30.82 -21.04 -19.22
C ALA A 483 29.39 -20.43 -19.30
N ALA A 484 29.21 -19.14 -19.01
CA ALA A 484 27.94 -18.45 -19.17
C ALA A 484 27.48 -18.46 -20.63
N THR A 485 28.36 -18.16 -21.57
CA THR A 485 28.07 -18.17 -23.01
C THR A 485 27.63 -19.55 -23.51
N GLU A 486 28.37 -20.60 -23.11
CA GLU A 486 28.06 -21.97 -23.49
C GLU A 486 26.73 -22.44 -22.90
N GLN A 487 26.44 -22.10 -21.65
CA GLN A 487 25.18 -22.46 -21.00
C GLN A 487 23.96 -21.82 -21.71
N ILE A 488 24.02 -20.53 -22.07
CA ILE A 488 22.97 -19.85 -22.84
C ILE A 488 22.68 -20.59 -24.13
N ARG A 489 23.75 -20.97 -24.91
CA ARG A 489 23.62 -21.64 -26.20
C ARG A 489 23.07 -23.05 -26.07
N THR A 490 23.68 -23.85 -25.18
CA THR A 490 23.32 -25.26 -24.99
C THR A 490 21.92 -25.43 -24.45
N LYS A 491 21.46 -24.55 -23.54
CA LYS A 491 20.15 -24.58 -22.92
C LYS A 491 19.10 -23.80 -23.72
N GLN A 492 19.50 -23.11 -24.80
CA GLN A 492 18.59 -22.36 -25.67
C GLN A 492 17.68 -21.39 -24.88
N TYR A 493 18.24 -20.59 -24.01
CA TYR A 493 17.52 -19.74 -23.07
C TYR A 493 16.61 -18.66 -23.71
N THR A 494 16.81 -18.36 -24.99
CA THR A 494 15.97 -17.42 -25.73
C THR A 494 14.71 -18.05 -26.36
N GLU A 495 14.64 -19.40 -26.44
CA GLU A 495 13.50 -20.08 -27.09
C GLU A 495 12.13 -19.74 -26.51
N PRO A 496 11.93 -19.67 -25.17
CA PRO A 496 10.63 -19.35 -24.61
C PRO A 496 10.06 -17.98 -25.01
N PHE A 497 10.93 -17.10 -25.49
CA PHE A 497 10.57 -15.71 -25.81
C PHE A 497 10.42 -15.44 -27.32
N LYS A 498 10.58 -16.44 -28.18
CA LYS A 498 10.50 -16.25 -29.65
C LYS A 498 9.14 -15.79 -30.16
N ALA A 499 8.07 -16.06 -29.43
CA ALA A 499 6.73 -15.60 -29.78
C ALA A 499 6.44 -14.16 -29.32
N ASP A 500 7.31 -13.57 -28.50
CA ASP A 500 7.16 -12.19 -28.03
C ASP A 500 7.53 -11.21 -29.14
N LYS A 501 6.82 -10.09 -29.22
CA LYS A 501 7.07 -9.05 -30.23
C LYS A 501 8.32 -8.21 -29.93
N ARG A 502 8.81 -8.25 -28.70
CA ARG A 502 9.99 -7.51 -28.24
C ARG A 502 11.27 -8.20 -28.72
N LYS A 503 12.32 -7.42 -28.85
CA LYS A 503 13.64 -7.96 -29.18
C LYS A 503 14.22 -8.72 -27.98
N VAL A 504 14.56 -9.99 -28.17
CA VAL A 504 15.22 -10.82 -27.15
C VAL A 504 16.73 -10.70 -27.30
N VAL A 505 17.41 -10.43 -26.19
CA VAL A 505 18.87 -10.26 -26.14
C VAL A 505 19.41 -11.13 -25.00
N ALA A 506 20.29 -12.07 -25.32
CA ALA A 506 20.95 -12.90 -24.31
C ALA A 506 22.30 -12.31 -23.94
N ILE A 507 22.62 -12.26 -22.64
CA ILE A 507 23.83 -11.65 -22.09
C ILE A 507 24.49 -12.60 -21.11
N ALA A 508 25.70 -13.01 -21.42
CA ALA A 508 26.60 -13.68 -20.47
C ALA A 508 27.30 -12.62 -19.62
N ILE A 509 27.34 -12.83 -18.29
CA ILE A 509 27.96 -11.90 -17.34
C ILE A 509 28.94 -12.66 -16.44
N GLU A 510 30.17 -12.19 -16.40
CA GLU A 510 31.20 -12.65 -15.47
C GLU A 510 31.31 -11.73 -14.26
N LEU A 511 31.32 -12.34 -13.07
CA LEU A 511 31.34 -11.64 -11.79
C LEU A 511 32.58 -12.06 -10.98
N ASP A 512 33.16 -11.14 -10.25
CA ASP A 512 34.35 -11.37 -9.41
C ASP A 512 33.98 -12.23 -8.19
N GLU A 513 34.74 -13.31 -7.97
CA GLU A 513 34.52 -14.25 -6.85
C GLU A 513 34.82 -13.65 -5.46
N LYS A 514 35.51 -12.50 -5.41
CA LYS A 514 35.85 -11.77 -4.17
C LYS A 514 34.91 -10.57 -3.91
N GLY A 515 33.88 -10.45 -4.73
CA GLY A 515 32.86 -9.42 -4.52
C GLY A 515 33.22 -8.02 -5.08
N LYS A 516 34.20 -7.93 -6.01
CA LYS A 516 34.62 -6.65 -6.61
C LYS A 516 33.70 -6.14 -7.72
N GLY A 517 32.68 -6.93 -8.09
CA GLY A 517 31.67 -6.52 -9.06
C GLY A 517 31.74 -7.22 -10.41
N LEU A 518 31.26 -6.55 -11.47
CA LEU A 518 31.20 -7.06 -12.82
C LEU A 518 32.60 -7.01 -13.46
N VAL A 519 33.09 -8.17 -13.89
CA VAL A 519 34.40 -8.35 -14.55
C VAL A 519 34.24 -8.11 -16.06
N ASP A 520 33.45 -8.96 -16.74
CA ASP A 520 33.25 -8.93 -18.18
C ASP A 520 31.79 -9.29 -18.54
N TRP A 521 31.40 -9.02 -19.79
CA TRP A 521 30.09 -9.37 -20.32
C TRP A 521 30.14 -9.56 -21.84
N LYS A 522 29.17 -10.33 -22.36
CA LYS A 522 29.09 -10.64 -23.79
C LYS A 522 27.64 -10.84 -24.24
N GLU A 523 27.25 -10.24 -25.36
CA GLU A 523 26.01 -10.58 -26.07
C GLU A 523 26.18 -11.92 -26.80
N VAL A 524 25.21 -12.86 -26.65
CA VAL A 524 25.32 -14.25 -27.11
C VAL A 524 24.37 -14.55 -28.24
#